data_1f7efda0fc1e08e06b823b304c7e4ea5
#
_entry.id   1f7efda0fc1e08e06b823b304c7e4ea5
#
_cell.length_a   1.000
_cell.length_b   1.000
_cell.length_c   1.000
_cell.angle_alpha   90.00
_cell.angle_beta   90.00
_cell.angle_gamma   90.00
#
_symmetry.space_group_name_H-M   'P 1'
#
loop_
_entity.id
_entity.type
_entity.pdbx_description
1 polymer ?
#
loop_
_entity_poly.entity_id
_entity_poly.type
_entity_poly.pdbx_seq_one_letter_code
_entity_poly.pdbx_strand_id
1 'polypeptide(L)'
;MLEFRHFDPPAFCMRSTGGYLRLVKALLRRCVVSLKPSWPRAAVLRLTLALSLAGSCAVCAQATTANRPWAYLLLHDSYLLDDCPICDRLSIPVPMRGTFNLRLIDENPVSSRYALEDIQFTASDRPYRVTGSGTFEIAGEVAVTLQMSLQVQIDDGFTNQVGYLTNATVTVDRPWPMIDITLGQTNGTPTQVFTLRLAAAPVRDLWFSTVGGFTPAAGQTPLNYVEGGDLLSTSGRVVKHNADLFTSVGAFPPVPDLGLDAVDILPGGEVAFSLASGIFSTTLGPLQHGDLLSTQGRIIRRNQDLLAAFMTEPATNDVGLDAVHVLDGGDILFSIATNVFSKQLNATLHRGDLLSSAGTILRSNQQLLARFHPTNATSDYGLDALYIWPSGEIWFSTEDGFQDQVLGAVLAGDLLSDQGYIVFRNLELLSTFAPKETPMDFGLDALYVVTDATPLAQAPQLTIQGNRSTGTAHLIWQGQGRVFQVGRADHVTGPFQPLSPILPDLLFDDVGTLTNRSQAWYRISQW
;
A
#
# COMPACT_ATOMS: atom_id res chain seq x y z
N MET A 1 -23.23 -16.93 26.53
CA MET A 1 -23.17 -15.85 27.52
C MET A 1 -21.71 -15.76 27.93
N LEU A 2 -20.92 -15.04 27.17
CA LEU A 2 -19.49 -14.82 27.41
C LEU A 2 -19.28 -13.31 27.38
N GLU A 3 -18.81 -12.78 28.51
CA GLU A 3 -18.57 -11.37 28.74
C GLU A 3 -17.37 -10.90 27.92
N PHE A 4 -17.59 -9.89 27.07
CA PHE A 4 -16.53 -9.11 26.48
C PHE A 4 -16.03 -8.07 27.50
N ARG A 5 -14.78 -8.18 27.91
CA ARG A 5 -14.11 -7.12 28.65
C ARG A 5 -13.64 -6.05 27.67
N HIS A 6 -14.18 -4.86 27.86
CA HIS A 6 -13.68 -3.62 27.27
C HIS A 6 -12.25 -3.36 27.76
N PHE A 7 -11.33 -3.14 26.82
CA PHE A 7 -10.07 -2.44 27.09
C PHE A 7 -10.27 -0.98 26.73
N ASP A 8 -10.29 -0.14 27.73
CA ASP A 8 -10.24 1.32 27.56
C ASP A 8 -8.82 1.75 27.16
N PRO A 9 -8.65 2.62 26.15
CA PRO A 9 -7.36 3.26 25.89
C PRO A 9 -7.12 4.35 26.96
N PRO A 10 -5.87 4.59 27.39
CA PRO A 10 -5.57 5.60 28.38
C PRO A 10 -5.83 7.00 27.81
N ALA A 11 -6.75 7.71 28.42
CA ALA A 11 -7.03 9.11 28.16
C ALA A 11 -5.81 9.96 28.60
N PHE A 12 -5.05 10.49 27.64
CA PHE A 12 -4.10 11.56 27.91
C PHE A 12 -4.83 12.90 27.86
N CYS A 13 -5.14 13.41 29.06
CA CYS A 13 -5.70 14.73 29.27
C CYS A 13 -4.60 15.78 29.06
N MET A 14 -4.65 16.55 27.96
CA MET A 14 -3.84 17.76 27.80
C MET A 14 -4.39 18.86 28.70
N ARG A 15 -3.72 19.14 29.79
CA ARG A 15 -3.90 20.40 30.55
C ARG A 15 -2.80 21.39 30.20
N SER A 16 -3.26 22.48 29.61
CA SER A 16 -2.83 23.89 29.74
C SER A 16 -1.36 24.27 29.52
N THR A 17 -1.22 25.13 28.56
CA THR A 17 -0.08 25.95 28.12
C THR A 17 0.60 26.84 29.20
N GLY A 18 0.27 26.68 30.48
CA GLY A 18 0.86 27.46 31.58
C GLY A 18 2.21 26.96 32.11
N GLY A 19 2.61 25.73 31.85
CA GLY A 19 3.82 25.10 32.39
C GLY A 19 5.12 25.49 31.67
N TYR A 20 5.05 25.73 30.37
CA TYR A 20 6.22 25.99 29.53
C TYR A 20 6.89 27.36 29.84
N LEU A 21 6.08 28.38 30.11
CA LEU A 21 6.59 29.73 30.43
C LEU A 21 7.31 29.80 31.77
N ARG A 22 6.97 28.92 32.73
CA ARG A 22 7.64 28.87 34.01
C ARG A 22 8.99 28.14 33.98
N LEU A 23 9.12 27.12 33.11
CA LEU A 23 10.39 26.40 32.96
C LEU A 23 11.45 27.25 32.26
N VAL A 24 11.06 28.01 31.24
CA VAL A 24 11.96 28.95 30.53
C VAL A 24 12.41 30.08 31.43
N LYS A 25 11.54 30.62 32.33
CA LYS A 25 11.93 31.62 33.32
C LYS A 25 12.84 31.06 34.42
N ALA A 26 12.72 29.79 34.79
CA ALA A 26 13.59 29.16 35.80
C ALA A 26 14.99 28.84 35.22
N LEU A 27 15.08 28.45 33.94
CA LEU A 27 16.35 28.23 33.24
C LEU A 27 17.12 29.54 33.02
N LEU A 28 16.43 30.64 32.67
CA LEU A 28 17.05 31.96 32.50
C LEU A 28 17.56 32.57 33.82
N ARG A 29 16.97 32.21 34.96
CA ARG A 29 17.46 32.70 36.28
C ARG A 29 18.68 31.94 36.81
N ARG A 30 19.02 30.75 36.31
CA ARG A 30 20.22 30.00 36.74
C ARG A 30 21.46 30.25 35.89
N CYS A 31 21.34 30.91 34.74
CA CYS A 31 22.49 31.28 33.88
C CYS A 31 23.09 32.67 34.20
N VAL A 32 22.58 33.40 35.22
CA VAL A 32 23.12 34.70 35.66
C VAL A 32 23.86 34.51 36.97
N VAL A 33 24.91 33.71 36.99
CA VAL A 33 25.86 33.69 38.09
C VAL A 33 27.27 33.69 37.53
N SER A 34 27.95 34.81 37.78
CA SER A 34 29.41 34.97 37.73
C SER A 34 30.05 35.08 36.35
N LEU A 35 29.85 36.23 35.69
CA LEU A 35 30.83 36.73 34.72
C LEU A 35 31.62 37.88 35.42
N LYS A 36 32.93 37.64 35.63
CA LYS A 36 33.85 38.69 36.08
C LYS A 36 33.93 39.81 35.02
N PRO A 37 34.13 41.10 35.42
CA PRO A 37 34.05 42.25 34.54
C PRO A 37 35.34 42.48 33.76
N SER A 38 35.67 41.63 32.79
CA SER A 38 36.87 41.79 31.96
C SER A 38 36.71 41.44 30.46
N TRP A 39 35.48 41.29 29.96
CA TRP A 39 35.28 41.05 28.54
C TRP A 39 34.79 42.31 27.81
N PRO A 40 35.36 42.63 26.63
CA PRO A 40 34.98 43.82 25.89
C PRO A 40 33.51 43.70 25.39
N ARG A 41 32.75 44.78 25.51
CA ARG A 41 31.30 44.87 25.16
C ARG A 41 30.95 44.35 23.79
N ALA A 42 31.90 44.30 22.86
CA ALA A 42 31.71 43.78 21.50
C ALA A 42 31.54 42.23 21.42
N ALA A 43 32.08 41.47 22.41
CA ALA A 43 31.97 40.02 22.43
C ALA A 43 30.61 39.55 22.97
N VAL A 44 30.01 40.30 23.89
CA VAL A 44 28.68 40.01 24.45
C VAL A 44 27.58 40.22 23.39
N LEU A 45 27.73 41.25 22.54
CA LEU A 45 26.75 41.49 21.46
C LEU A 45 26.78 40.44 20.34
N ARG A 46 27.95 39.86 20.05
CA ARG A 46 28.09 38.77 19.08
C ARG A 46 27.58 37.44 19.64
N LEU A 47 27.70 37.19 20.93
CA LEU A 47 27.18 35.95 21.54
C LEU A 47 25.64 35.98 21.65
N THR A 48 25.05 37.12 21.94
CA THR A 48 23.57 37.27 21.97
C THR A 48 22.98 37.23 20.57
N LEU A 49 23.66 37.73 19.55
CA LEU A 49 23.21 37.63 18.15
C LEU A 49 23.33 36.19 17.62
N ALA A 50 24.39 35.47 18.00
CA ALA A 50 24.58 34.06 17.64
C ALA A 50 23.55 33.13 18.29
N LEU A 51 23.18 33.39 19.58
CA LEU A 51 22.12 32.64 20.25
C LEU A 51 20.71 32.97 19.72
N SER A 52 20.47 34.22 19.27
CA SER A 52 19.18 34.57 18.65
C SER A 52 19.05 34.02 17.23
N LEU A 53 20.13 33.88 16.46
CA LEU A 53 20.14 33.22 15.14
C LEU A 53 20.04 31.68 15.26
N ALA A 54 20.66 31.07 16.27
CA ALA A 54 20.51 29.63 16.53
C ALA A 54 19.10 29.26 17.07
N GLY A 55 18.44 30.17 17.79
CA GLY A 55 17.07 29.99 18.27
C GLY A 55 15.99 30.16 17.19
N SER A 56 16.31 30.83 16.08
CA SER A 56 15.36 31.04 14.97
C SER A 56 15.34 29.91 13.94
N CYS A 57 16.33 29.00 13.96
CA CYS A 57 16.35 27.83 13.06
C CYS A 57 15.65 26.58 13.60
N ALA A 58 15.09 26.61 14.81
CA ALA A 58 14.46 25.43 15.42
C ALA A 58 12.91 25.45 15.40
N VAL A 59 12.31 26.34 14.61
CA VAL A 59 10.90 26.19 14.20
C VAL A 59 10.88 25.76 12.74
N CYS A 60 11.48 24.59 12.44
CA CYS A 60 10.98 23.78 11.35
C CYS A 60 9.56 23.41 11.75
N ALA A 61 8.58 24.02 11.08
CA ALA A 61 7.21 23.59 11.15
C ALA A 61 7.22 22.07 10.91
N GLN A 62 6.97 21.31 11.97
CA GLN A 62 6.50 19.94 11.81
C GLN A 62 5.22 20.08 11.00
N ALA A 63 5.31 19.92 9.68
CA ALA A 63 4.14 19.63 8.87
C ALA A 63 3.59 18.34 9.49
N THR A 64 2.55 18.50 10.29
CA THR A 64 1.85 17.40 10.91
C THR A 64 1.42 16.50 9.76
N THR A 65 1.86 15.24 9.77
CA THR A 65 1.43 14.15 8.87
C THR A 65 -0.11 14.01 8.85
N ALA A 66 -0.80 14.63 9.78
CA ALA A 66 -2.24 14.60 9.99
C ALA A 66 -3.11 15.20 8.87
N ASN A 67 -2.55 15.83 7.83
CA ASN A 67 -3.36 16.43 6.76
C ASN A 67 -2.89 16.06 5.34
N ARG A 68 -2.16 14.93 5.21
CA ARG A 68 -1.78 14.41 3.90
C ARG A 68 -3.00 13.75 3.26
N PRO A 69 -3.35 14.08 2.00
CA PRO A 69 -4.43 13.39 1.31
C PRO A 69 -4.10 11.92 1.11
N TRP A 70 -5.09 11.05 1.36
CA TRP A 70 -5.01 9.64 1.05
C TRP A 70 -5.39 9.43 -0.41
N ALA A 71 -4.55 8.74 -1.16
CA ALA A 71 -4.88 8.35 -2.53
C ALA A 71 -5.77 7.10 -2.51
N TYR A 72 -6.89 7.16 -3.19
CA TYR A 72 -7.83 6.05 -3.38
C TYR A 72 -7.82 5.57 -4.81
N LEU A 73 -7.89 4.26 -4.97
CA LEU A 73 -8.00 3.56 -6.24
C LEU A 73 -9.36 2.87 -6.33
N LEU A 74 -10.04 2.98 -7.47
CA LEU A 74 -11.28 2.26 -7.74
C LEU A 74 -11.01 0.77 -7.95
N LEU A 75 -11.81 -0.07 -7.29
CA LEU A 75 -11.75 -1.54 -7.35
C LEU A 75 -12.64 -2.09 -8.48
N HIS A 76 -12.56 -3.41 -8.70
CA HIS A 76 -13.23 -4.12 -9.80
C HIS A 76 -14.72 -3.80 -9.95
N ASP A 77 -15.45 -3.73 -8.84
CA ASP A 77 -16.90 -3.52 -8.83
C ASP A 77 -17.36 -2.07 -9.09
N SER A 78 -16.45 -1.15 -9.39
CA SER A 78 -16.80 0.24 -9.70
C SER A 78 -17.36 0.35 -11.12
N TYR A 79 -18.48 1.07 -11.27
CA TYR A 79 -19.11 1.27 -12.57
C TYR A 79 -19.76 2.64 -12.75
N LEU A 80 -19.97 3.02 -14.00
CA LEU A 80 -20.83 4.11 -14.45
C LEU A 80 -22.03 3.52 -15.19
N LEU A 81 -23.23 3.99 -14.87
CA LEU A 81 -24.46 3.68 -15.57
C LEU A 81 -25.01 4.97 -16.18
N ASP A 82 -25.18 4.99 -17.51
CA ASP A 82 -25.89 6.03 -18.26
C ASP A 82 -27.28 5.53 -18.56
N ASP A 83 -28.28 6.00 -17.84
CA ASP A 83 -29.66 5.61 -17.94
C ASP A 83 -30.52 6.66 -18.63
N CYS A 84 -31.61 6.21 -19.27
CA CYS A 84 -32.64 7.06 -19.83
C CYS A 84 -33.99 6.62 -19.23
N PRO A 85 -34.49 7.32 -18.18
CA PRO A 85 -35.71 6.92 -17.50
C PRO A 85 -37.00 6.84 -18.35
N ILE A 86 -37.04 7.55 -19.47
CA ILE A 86 -38.17 7.55 -20.40
C ILE A 86 -37.94 6.77 -21.70
N CYS A 87 -36.71 6.25 -21.90
CA CYS A 87 -36.41 5.46 -23.09
C CYS A 87 -36.62 3.96 -22.80
N ASP A 88 -37.16 3.23 -23.75
CA ASP A 88 -37.27 1.78 -23.66
C ASP A 88 -35.93 1.14 -24.13
N ARG A 89 -34.82 1.48 -23.43
CA ARG A 89 -33.49 0.92 -23.69
C ARG A 89 -32.96 0.23 -22.45
N LEU A 90 -32.24 -0.87 -22.64
CA LEU A 90 -31.50 -1.52 -21.58
C LEU A 90 -30.30 -0.65 -21.17
N SER A 91 -30.23 -0.25 -19.93
CA SER A 91 -29.09 0.44 -19.36
C SER A 91 -28.08 -0.58 -18.82
N ILE A 92 -26.85 -0.56 -19.33
CA ILE A 92 -25.80 -1.52 -18.97
C ILE A 92 -24.70 -0.78 -18.20
N PRO A 93 -24.37 -1.23 -16.99
CA PRO A 93 -23.22 -0.68 -16.25
C PRO A 93 -21.92 -0.85 -17.04
N VAL A 94 -21.13 0.20 -17.14
CA VAL A 94 -19.81 0.20 -17.77
C VAL A 94 -18.74 0.19 -16.68
N PRO A 95 -17.82 -0.79 -16.64
CA PRO A 95 -16.75 -0.84 -15.67
C PRO A 95 -15.95 0.45 -15.62
N MET A 96 -15.70 0.98 -14.43
CA MET A 96 -15.04 2.26 -14.20
C MET A 96 -13.74 2.06 -13.42
N ARG A 97 -12.68 2.75 -13.84
CA ARG A 97 -11.37 2.75 -13.21
C ARG A 97 -10.92 4.18 -12.94
N GLY A 98 -10.00 4.35 -12.03
CA GLY A 98 -9.39 5.64 -11.75
C GLY A 98 -9.08 5.86 -10.29
N THR A 99 -8.74 7.09 -9.97
CA THR A 99 -8.26 7.50 -8.65
C THR A 99 -8.94 8.77 -8.17
N PHE A 100 -8.90 9.00 -6.87
CA PHE A 100 -9.24 10.25 -6.22
C PHE A 100 -8.44 10.40 -4.92
N ASN A 101 -8.41 11.61 -4.36
CA ASN A 101 -7.78 11.87 -3.08
C ASN A 101 -8.82 12.19 -2.01
N LEU A 102 -8.64 11.65 -0.79
CA LEU A 102 -9.40 12.05 0.39
C LEU A 102 -8.50 12.87 1.33
N ARG A 103 -8.91 14.10 1.62
CA ARG A 103 -8.25 14.96 2.61
C ARG A 103 -9.19 15.27 3.77
N LEU A 104 -8.77 14.94 4.99
CA LEU A 104 -9.54 15.24 6.19
C LEU A 104 -9.77 16.76 6.31
N ILE A 105 -11.03 17.19 6.44
CA ILE A 105 -11.43 18.59 6.65
C ILE A 105 -11.69 18.84 8.13
N ASP A 106 -12.49 17.96 8.74
CA ASP A 106 -12.96 18.08 10.11
C ASP A 106 -13.17 16.71 10.72
N GLU A 107 -12.88 16.59 12.01
CA GLU A 107 -13.04 15.36 12.78
C GLU A 107 -13.55 15.71 14.18
N ASN A 108 -14.57 15.00 14.61
CA ASN A 108 -15.11 15.07 15.95
C ASN A 108 -15.51 13.65 16.43
N PRO A 109 -15.85 13.43 17.70
CA PRO A 109 -16.12 12.09 18.22
C PRO A 109 -17.23 11.30 17.53
N VAL A 110 -18.11 11.95 16.77
CA VAL A 110 -19.28 11.34 16.12
C VAL A 110 -19.23 11.40 14.60
N SER A 111 -18.32 12.17 14.01
CA SER A 111 -18.17 12.25 12.56
C SER A 111 -16.77 12.65 12.13
N SER A 112 -16.39 12.16 10.94
CA SER A 112 -15.19 12.58 10.21
C SER A 112 -15.60 13.01 8.81
N ARG A 113 -15.20 14.22 8.39
CA ARG A 113 -15.54 14.79 7.09
C ARG A 113 -14.31 15.02 6.25
N TYR A 114 -14.36 14.58 5.00
CA TYR A 114 -13.27 14.63 4.03
C TYR A 114 -13.66 15.44 2.79
N ALA A 115 -12.69 16.13 2.18
CA ALA A 115 -12.77 16.59 0.80
C ALA A 115 -12.37 15.45 -0.13
N LEU A 116 -13.16 15.22 -1.19
CA LEU A 116 -12.69 14.47 -2.36
C LEU A 116 -12.09 15.47 -3.34
N GLU A 117 -10.85 15.18 -3.75
CA GLU A 117 -10.07 16.02 -4.65
C GLU A 117 -9.49 15.17 -5.78
N ASP A 118 -9.16 15.78 -6.91
CA ASP A 118 -8.47 15.13 -8.03
C ASP A 118 -9.17 13.87 -8.56
N ILE A 119 -10.50 13.91 -8.67
CA ILE A 119 -11.26 12.80 -9.25
C ILE A 119 -10.85 12.63 -10.71
N GLN A 120 -10.37 11.44 -11.07
CA GLN A 120 -9.94 11.04 -12.41
C GLN A 120 -10.48 9.64 -12.70
N PHE A 121 -11.72 9.52 -13.20
CA PHE A 121 -12.30 8.24 -13.56
C PHE A 121 -12.46 8.11 -15.07
N THR A 122 -12.33 6.90 -15.56
CA THR A 122 -12.59 6.51 -16.95
C THR A 122 -13.44 5.25 -16.99
N ALA A 123 -14.35 5.14 -17.95
CA ALA A 123 -15.09 3.92 -18.21
C ALA A 123 -14.61 3.31 -19.54
N SER A 124 -14.20 2.02 -19.51
CA SER A 124 -13.35 1.41 -20.52
C SER A 124 -14.01 1.17 -21.88
N ASP A 125 -15.32 0.86 -21.93
CA ASP A 125 -16.00 0.49 -23.18
C ASP A 125 -16.56 1.69 -23.96
N ARG A 126 -16.54 2.87 -23.34
CA ARG A 126 -16.93 4.15 -23.91
C ARG A 126 -16.00 5.24 -23.39
N PRO A 127 -15.80 6.32 -24.15
CA PRO A 127 -14.83 7.36 -23.79
C PRO A 127 -15.31 8.25 -22.64
N TYR A 128 -16.02 7.69 -21.64
CA TYR A 128 -16.42 8.47 -20.47
C TYR A 128 -15.20 8.87 -19.65
N ARG A 129 -15.14 10.15 -19.34
CA ARG A 129 -14.23 10.72 -18.35
C ARG A 129 -15.02 11.47 -17.30
N VAL A 130 -14.73 11.20 -16.03
CA VAL A 130 -15.38 11.86 -14.89
C VAL A 130 -14.29 12.57 -14.09
N THR A 131 -14.38 13.89 -13.99
CA THR A 131 -13.44 14.72 -13.23
C THR A 131 -14.20 15.66 -12.31
N GLY A 132 -13.63 16.05 -11.17
CA GLY A 132 -14.29 16.98 -10.26
C GLY A 132 -13.83 16.86 -8.83
N SER A 133 -14.74 17.16 -7.92
CA SER A 133 -14.50 17.15 -6.47
C SER A 133 -15.78 16.86 -5.70
N GLY A 134 -15.66 16.71 -4.37
CA GLY A 134 -16.81 16.45 -3.53
C GLY A 134 -16.50 16.44 -2.04
N THR A 135 -17.44 15.89 -1.28
CA THR A 135 -17.31 15.67 0.16
C THR A 135 -17.73 14.25 0.50
N PHE A 136 -17.09 13.69 1.51
CA PHE A 136 -17.41 12.39 2.07
C PHE A 136 -17.46 12.50 3.59
N GLU A 137 -18.51 11.97 4.20
CA GLU A 137 -18.71 12.00 5.64
C GLU A 137 -18.99 10.60 6.15
N ILE A 138 -18.28 10.25 7.23
CA ILE A 138 -18.50 9.05 8.03
C ILE A 138 -19.06 9.56 9.37
N ALA A 139 -20.27 9.16 9.72
CA ALA A 139 -20.91 9.62 10.95
C ALA A 139 -21.72 8.50 11.61
N GLY A 140 -21.99 8.63 12.92
CA GLY A 140 -22.93 7.80 13.66
C GLY A 140 -22.49 7.45 15.05
N GLU A 141 -23.41 7.55 16.02
CA GLU A 141 -23.19 7.14 17.40
C GLU A 141 -23.57 5.67 17.66
N VAL A 142 -24.53 5.12 16.92
CA VAL A 142 -25.07 3.76 17.11
C VAL A 142 -24.77 2.87 15.91
N ALA A 143 -24.87 3.41 14.71
CA ALA A 143 -24.49 2.74 13.47
C ALA A 143 -23.68 3.70 12.62
N VAL A 144 -22.57 3.24 12.08
CA VAL A 144 -21.74 4.04 11.17
C VAL A 144 -22.48 4.20 9.84
N THR A 145 -22.63 5.44 9.40
CA THR A 145 -23.27 5.80 8.15
C THR A 145 -22.30 6.53 7.24
N LEU A 146 -22.48 6.34 5.93
CA LEU A 146 -21.70 6.99 4.89
C LEU A 146 -22.57 7.94 4.09
N GLN A 147 -22.07 9.14 3.83
CA GLN A 147 -22.67 10.11 2.93
C GLN A 147 -21.62 10.71 2.01
N MET A 148 -21.88 10.71 0.72
CA MET A 148 -20.99 11.28 -0.28
C MET A 148 -21.77 12.20 -1.22
N SER A 149 -21.16 13.33 -1.58
CA SER A 149 -21.72 14.27 -2.55
C SER A 149 -20.60 14.71 -3.49
N LEU A 150 -20.84 14.57 -4.80
CA LEU A 150 -19.89 14.91 -5.84
C LEU A 150 -20.45 15.99 -6.77
N GLN A 151 -19.59 16.91 -7.16
CA GLN A 151 -19.78 17.80 -8.30
C GLN A 151 -18.73 17.44 -9.34
N VAL A 152 -19.15 16.84 -10.44
CA VAL A 152 -18.26 16.30 -11.47
C VAL A 152 -18.63 16.80 -12.85
N GLN A 153 -17.64 16.84 -13.73
CA GLN A 153 -17.81 16.92 -15.17
C GLN A 153 -17.80 15.52 -15.74
N ILE A 154 -18.82 15.16 -16.49
CA ILE A 154 -18.93 13.87 -17.19
C ILE A 154 -18.86 14.16 -18.68
N ASP A 155 -17.79 13.70 -19.31
CA ASP A 155 -17.53 13.78 -20.75
C ASP A 155 -17.74 12.38 -21.35
N ASP A 156 -18.71 12.24 -22.26
CA ASP A 156 -19.02 10.99 -22.96
C ASP A 156 -18.37 10.88 -24.35
N GLY A 157 -17.43 11.81 -24.65
CA GLY A 157 -16.76 11.95 -25.94
C GLY A 157 -17.56 12.75 -26.97
N PHE A 158 -18.83 13.08 -26.69
CA PHE A 158 -19.70 13.91 -27.53
C PHE A 158 -20.20 15.15 -26.78
N THR A 159 -20.54 14.98 -25.52
CA THR A 159 -21.07 16.03 -24.65
C THR A 159 -20.29 16.08 -23.35
N ASN A 160 -20.20 17.28 -22.78
CA ASN A 160 -19.60 17.49 -21.47
C ASN A 160 -20.65 18.18 -20.57
N GLN A 161 -21.04 17.53 -19.48
CA GLN A 161 -22.07 18.02 -18.59
C GLN A 161 -21.65 18.00 -17.13
N VAL A 162 -22.19 18.91 -16.34
CA VAL A 162 -22.00 18.95 -14.89
C VAL A 162 -23.03 18.06 -14.21
N GLY A 163 -22.57 17.04 -13.50
CA GLY A 163 -23.36 16.15 -12.67
C GLY A 163 -23.22 16.50 -11.19
N TYR A 164 -24.36 16.57 -10.48
CA TYR A 164 -24.39 16.58 -9.01
C TYR A 164 -24.90 15.21 -8.57
N LEU A 165 -24.03 14.43 -7.92
CA LEU A 165 -24.35 13.08 -7.49
C LEU A 165 -24.30 12.97 -5.97
N THR A 166 -25.24 12.23 -5.41
CA THR A 166 -25.28 11.94 -3.97
C THR A 166 -25.88 10.56 -3.73
N ASN A 167 -25.58 9.98 -2.57
CA ASN A 167 -26.26 8.78 -2.11
C ASN A 167 -27.35 9.13 -1.09
N ALA A 168 -28.32 8.23 -0.93
CA ALA A 168 -29.06 8.14 0.32
C ALA A 168 -28.08 7.68 1.42
N THR A 169 -28.20 8.20 2.65
CA THR A 169 -27.40 7.76 3.78
C THR A 169 -27.50 6.25 3.94
N VAL A 170 -26.39 5.54 3.86
CA VAL A 170 -26.33 4.07 3.95
C VAL A 170 -25.50 3.65 5.15
N THR A 171 -25.85 2.49 5.73
CA THR A 171 -25.00 1.82 6.71
C THR A 171 -23.78 1.22 6.03
N VAL A 172 -22.66 1.13 6.76
CA VAL A 172 -21.40 0.62 6.24
C VAL A 172 -21.48 -0.90 6.10
N ASP A 173 -21.27 -1.40 4.89
CA ASP A 173 -21.14 -2.83 4.61
C ASP A 173 -19.67 -3.28 4.66
N ARG A 174 -18.73 -2.39 4.34
CA ARG A 174 -17.29 -2.65 4.38
C ARG A 174 -16.62 -1.80 5.45
N PRO A 175 -15.70 -2.39 6.26
CA PRO A 175 -15.01 -1.64 7.30
C PRO A 175 -14.12 -0.54 6.71
N TRP A 176 -14.07 0.63 7.37
CA TRP A 176 -13.11 1.67 7.05
C TRP A 176 -11.68 1.09 7.08
N PRO A 177 -10.78 1.39 6.11
CA PRO A 177 -10.86 2.52 5.17
C PRO A 177 -11.46 2.18 3.79
N MET A 178 -12.10 1.05 3.60
CA MET A 178 -12.75 0.72 2.33
C MET A 178 -14.02 1.55 2.13
N ILE A 179 -14.31 1.91 0.87
CA ILE A 179 -15.50 2.64 0.47
C ILE A 179 -16.29 1.78 -0.52
N ASP A 180 -17.59 1.61 -0.28
CA ASP A 180 -18.54 1.03 -1.25
C ASP A 180 -19.83 1.85 -1.19
N ILE A 181 -20.08 2.63 -2.23
CA ILE A 181 -21.19 3.58 -2.25
C ILE A 181 -21.73 3.77 -3.66
N THR A 182 -23.06 3.84 -3.78
CA THR A 182 -23.73 4.13 -5.05
C THR A 182 -24.32 5.54 -5.01
N LEU A 183 -23.97 6.36 -6.00
CA LEU A 183 -24.35 7.76 -6.13
C LEU A 183 -25.29 7.93 -7.33
N GLY A 184 -26.45 8.54 -7.10
CA GLY A 184 -27.37 8.93 -8.17
C GLY A 184 -27.24 10.42 -8.51
N GLN A 185 -27.38 10.74 -9.79
CA GLN A 185 -27.39 12.13 -10.24
C GLN A 185 -28.71 12.82 -9.86
N THR A 186 -28.61 13.99 -9.23
CA THR A 186 -29.78 14.77 -8.76
C THR A 186 -30.27 15.80 -9.77
N ASN A 187 -29.42 16.23 -10.72
CA ASN A 187 -29.70 17.21 -11.75
C ASN A 187 -29.79 16.58 -13.16
N GLY A 188 -30.05 15.28 -13.24
CA GLY A 188 -30.25 14.57 -14.50
C GLY A 188 -31.48 15.05 -15.27
N THR A 189 -31.50 14.75 -16.57
CA THR A 189 -32.66 15.00 -17.41
C THR A 189 -33.55 13.74 -17.53
N PRO A 190 -34.81 13.83 -17.96
CA PRO A 190 -35.61 12.63 -18.18
C PRO A 190 -35.00 11.67 -19.21
N THR A 191 -34.13 12.17 -20.10
CA THR A 191 -33.49 11.40 -21.16
C THR A 191 -32.09 10.91 -20.81
N GLN A 192 -31.50 11.42 -19.72
CA GLN A 192 -30.16 10.99 -19.28
C GLN A 192 -29.96 11.23 -17.78
N VAL A 193 -29.64 10.17 -17.06
CA VAL A 193 -29.32 10.18 -15.63
C VAL A 193 -28.12 9.26 -15.40
N PHE A 194 -27.10 9.77 -14.72
CA PHE A 194 -25.93 8.97 -14.37
C PHE A 194 -26.04 8.39 -12.96
N THR A 195 -25.58 7.15 -12.84
CA THR A 195 -25.32 6.49 -11.55
C THR A 195 -23.87 6.04 -11.52
N LEU A 196 -23.17 6.32 -10.41
CA LEU A 196 -21.81 5.86 -10.17
C LEU A 196 -21.81 4.94 -8.96
N ARG A 197 -21.23 3.74 -9.07
CA ARG A 197 -20.81 2.93 -7.93
C ARG A 197 -19.31 3.08 -7.74
N LEU A 198 -18.90 3.49 -6.55
CA LEU A 198 -17.52 3.63 -6.14
C LEU A 198 -17.21 2.55 -5.11
N ALA A 199 -16.55 1.48 -5.54
CA ALA A 199 -15.87 0.53 -4.68
C ALA A 199 -14.39 0.93 -4.67
N ALA A 200 -13.83 1.37 -3.53
CA ALA A 200 -12.52 1.98 -3.50
C ALA A 200 -11.72 1.64 -2.24
N ALA A 201 -10.40 1.63 -2.37
CA ALA A 201 -9.45 1.39 -1.28
C ALA A 201 -8.33 2.45 -1.29
N PRO A 202 -7.71 2.77 -0.14
CA PRO A 202 -6.63 3.74 -0.04
C PRO A 202 -5.30 3.16 -0.52
N VAL A 203 -5.20 2.89 -1.83
CA VAL A 203 -4.05 2.28 -2.50
C VAL A 203 -3.35 3.32 -3.36
N ARG A 204 -2.04 3.50 -3.12
CA ARG A 204 -1.16 4.32 -3.97
C ARG A 204 -0.52 3.52 -5.08
N ASP A 205 -0.17 2.28 -4.79
CA ASP A 205 0.42 1.34 -5.73
C ASP A 205 0.20 -0.08 -5.22
N LEU A 206 0.08 -1.04 -6.13
CA LEU A 206 0.11 -2.47 -5.82
C LEU A 206 1.36 -3.05 -6.44
N TRP A 207 2.13 -3.78 -5.63
CA TRP A 207 3.30 -4.53 -6.08
C TRP A 207 2.99 -6.01 -6.01
N PHE A 208 3.32 -6.73 -7.07
CA PHE A 208 2.95 -8.13 -7.19
C PHE A 208 3.93 -8.87 -8.11
N SER A 209 3.94 -10.19 -8.04
CA SER A 209 4.57 -11.09 -9.01
C SER A 209 3.53 -11.93 -9.72
N THR A 210 3.95 -12.62 -10.76
CA THR A 210 3.11 -13.54 -11.54
C THR A 210 3.79 -14.91 -11.64
N VAL A 211 3.01 -16.00 -11.66
CA VAL A 211 3.53 -17.37 -11.88
C VAL A 211 4.26 -17.47 -13.22
N GLY A 212 3.68 -16.89 -14.25
CA GLY A 212 4.21 -16.95 -15.62
C GLY A 212 4.71 -15.61 -16.12
N GLY A 213 5.89 -15.61 -16.77
CA GLY A 213 6.41 -14.43 -17.45
C GLY A 213 5.61 -14.06 -18.71
N PHE A 214 5.76 -12.82 -19.18
CA PHE A 214 5.04 -12.31 -20.35
C PHE A 214 5.84 -11.24 -21.11
N THR A 215 5.41 -10.97 -22.36
CA THR A 215 5.94 -9.92 -23.22
C THR A 215 5.06 -8.68 -23.15
N PRO A 216 5.50 -7.55 -22.57
CA PRO A 216 4.71 -6.31 -22.58
C PRO A 216 4.44 -5.80 -24.01
N ALA A 217 3.33 -5.06 -24.19
CA ALA A 217 3.09 -4.38 -25.45
C ALA A 217 4.18 -3.33 -25.75
N ALA A 218 4.50 -3.15 -27.02
CA ALA A 218 5.52 -2.20 -27.45
C ALA A 218 5.18 -0.77 -26.98
N GLY A 219 6.12 -0.11 -26.30
CA GLY A 219 5.98 1.25 -25.80
C GLY A 219 5.32 1.38 -24.42
N GLN A 220 4.84 0.30 -23.84
CA GLN A 220 4.28 0.32 -22.46
C GLN A 220 5.38 0.31 -21.41
N THR A 221 6.42 -0.50 -21.63
CA THR A 221 7.61 -0.52 -20.77
C THR A 221 8.88 -0.56 -21.65
N PRO A 222 10.06 -0.19 -21.14
CA PRO A 222 11.31 -0.37 -21.87
C PRO A 222 11.76 -1.84 -21.96
N LEU A 223 11.01 -2.77 -21.38
CA LEU A 223 11.35 -4.19 -21.27
C LEU A 223 10.88 -4.97 -22.48
N ASN A 224 11.68 -5.94 -22.90
CA ASN A 224 11.32 -6.88 -23.94
C ASN A 224 10.55 -8.08 -23.39
N TYR A 225 10.79 -8.44 -22.14
CA TYR A 225 10.17 -9.56 -21.44
C TYR A 225 10.16 -9.28 -19.93
N VAL A 226 9.13 -9.74 -19.25
CA VAL A 226 8.96 -9.70 -17.79
C VAL A 226 8.99 -11.14 -17.30
N GLU A 227 9.90 -11.45 -16.40
CA GLU A 227 9.98 -12.77 -15.78
C GLU A 227 8.87 -12.95 -14.72
N GLY A 228 8.46 -14.19 -14.44
CA GLY A 228 7.42 -14.48 -13.46
C GLY A 228 7.79 -13.97 -12.06
N GLY A 229 9.04 -14.17 -11.66
CA GLY A 229 9.54 -13.72 -10.36
C GLY A 229 9.90 -12.24 -10.24
N ASP A 230 9.67 -11.41 -11.26
CA ASP A 230 9.87 -9.96 -11.16
C ASP A 230 8.80 -9.34 -10.24
N LEU A 231 9.21 -8.47 -9.32
CA LEU A 231 8.29 -7.66 -8.54
C LEU A 231 7.78 -6.48 -9.37
N LEU A 232 6.52 -6.50 -9.73
CA LEU A 232 5.85 -5.58 -10.64
C LEU A 232 5.05 -4.52 -9.86
N SER A 233 4.74 -3.42 -10.53
CA SER A 233 3.84 -2.36 -10.03
C SER A 233 2.69 -2.16 -11.01
N THR A 234 1.48 -1.93 -10.50
CA THR A 234 0.30 -1.54 -11.30
C THR A 234 0.52 -0.26 -12.12
N SER A 235 1.57 0.52 -11.82
CA SER A 235 1.99 1.68 -12.64
C SER A 235 2.71 1.29 -13.95
N GLY A 236 2.90 -0.01 -14.24
CA GLY A 236 3.51 -0.51 -15.49
C GLY A 236 5.03 -0.56 -15.46
N ARG A 237 5.64 -0.76 -14.30
CA ARG A 237 7.10 -0.87 -14.14
C ARG A 237 7.49 -2.10 -13.35
N VAL A 238 8.70 -2.57 -13.53
CA VAL A 238 9.35 -3.52 -12.63
C VAL A 238 9.91 -2.72 -11.45
N VAL A 239 9.53 -3.09 -10.24
CA VAL A 239 10.04 -2.52 -8.98
C VAL A 239 11.42 -3.08 -8.69
N LYS A 240 11.56 -4.42 -8.80
CA LYS A 240 12.80 -5.18 -8.69
C LYS A 240 12.75 -6.37 -9.65
N HIS A 241 13.82 -6.60 -10.40
CA HIS A 241 13.97 -7.86 -11.09
C HIS A 241 14.23 -8.99 -10.09
N ASN A 242 13.76 -10.19 -10.40
CA ASN A 242 14.00 -11.35 -9.55
C ASN A 242 15.49 -11.54 -9.29
N ALA A 243 16.33 -11.42 -10.31
CA ALA A 243 17.78 -11.48 -10.17
C ALA A 243 18.34 -10.46 -9.18
N ASP A 244 17.79 -9.25 -9.10
CA ASP A 244 18.22 -8.20 -8.16
C ASP A 244 17.88 -8.56 -6.70
N LEU A 245 16.75 -9.24 -6.48
CA LEU A 245 16.32 -9.67 -5.14
C LEU A 245 17.33 -10.62 -4.52
N PHE A 246 17.83 -11.60 -5.27
CA PHE A 246 18.76 -12.60 -4.73
C PHE A 246 20.26 -12.32 -4.99
N THR A 247 20.61 -11.18 -5.64
CA THR A 247 22.01 -10.79 -5.84
C THR A 247 22.77 -10.73 -4.52
N SER A 248 22.19 -10.18 -3.48
CA SER A 248 22.82 -10.02 -2.16
C SER A 248 23.02 -11.35 -1.41
N VAL A 249 22.21 -12.37 -1.72
CA VAL A 249 22.37 -13.69 -1.10
C VAL A 249 23.40 -14.57 -1.81
N GLY A 250 23.98 -14.13 -2.93
CA GLY A 250 25.06 -14.83 -3.63
C GLY A 250 24.63 -16.16 -4.25
N ALA A 251 23.51 -16.16 -4.94
CA ALA A 251 22.97 -17.34 -5.62
C ALA A 251 23.93 -17.90 -6.69
N PHE A 252 24.06 -19.23 -6.74
CA PHE A 252 24.93 -19.93 -7.69
C PHE A 252 24.28 -21.23 -8.16
N PRO A 253 24.27 -21.55 -9.47
CA PRO A 253 24.71 -20.67 -10.57
C PRO A 253 23.85 -19.42 -10.69
N PRO A 254 24.33 -18.33 -11.29
CA PRO A 254 23.49 -17.18 -11.55
C PRO A 254 22.42 -17.56 -12.57
N VAL A 255 21.17 -17.33 -12.22
CA VAL A 255 19.99 -17.57 -13.06
C VAL A 255 19.16 -16.30 -13.13
N PRO A 256 18.42 -16.06 -14.22
CA PRO A 256 17.65 -14.82 -14.35
C PRO A 256 16.42 -14.79 -13.46
N ASP A 257 15.81 -15.96 -13.23
CA ASP A 257 14.54 -16.09 -12.51
C ASP A 257 14.51 -17.38 -11.68
N LEU A 258 14.04 -17.27 -10.44
CA LEU A 258 13.83 -18.36 -9.49
C LEU A 258 12.37 -18.40 -8.99
N GLY A 259 11.50 -17.55 -9.55
CA GLY A 259 10.20 -17.26 -9.02
C GLY A 259 10.24 -16.32 -7.80
N LEU A 260 9.11 -15.76 -7.47
CA LEU A 260 8.88 -14.91 -6.30
C LEU A 260 7.53 -15.29 -5.69
N ASP A 261 7.52 -16.25 -4.76
CA ASP A 261 6.28 -16.80 -4.19
C ASP A 261 5.70 -15.91 -3.09
N ALA A 262 6.54 -15.23 -2.31
CA ALA A 262 6.08 -14.34 -1.26
C ALA A 262 6.92 -13.08 -1.19
N VAL A 263 6.28 -11.96 -0.83
CA VAL A 263 6.97 -10.70 -0.59
C VAL A 263 6.34 -9.92 0.56
N ASP A 264 7.17 -9.31 1.39
CA ASP A 264 6.79 -8.21 2.28
C ASP A 264 7.91 -7.18 2.31
N ILE A 265 7.58 -5.92 2.58
CA ILE A 265 8.57 -4.85 2.73
C ILE A 265 8.67 -4.50 4.20
N LEU A 266 9.85 -4.67 4.76
CA LEU A 266 10.11 -4.38 6.16
C LEU A 266 10.43 -2.88 6.37
N PRO A 267 10.30 -2.37 7.61
CA PRO A 267 10.73 -1.00 7.91
C PRO A 267 12.17 -0.72 7.47
N GLY A 268 12.39 0.42 6.83
CA GLY A 268 13.68 0.78 6.24
C GLY A 268 13.90 0.25 4.82
N GLY A 269 12.85 -0.27 4.15
CA GLY A 269 12.89 -0.65 2.74
C GLY A 269 13.53 -2.01 2.44
N GLU A 270 13.81 -2.81 3.48
CA GLU A 270 14.30 -4.18 3.30
C GLU A 270 13.18 -5.04 2.68
N VAL A 271 13.44 -5.66 1.54
CA VAL A 271 12.50 -6.61 0.92
C VAL A 271 12.74 -7.99 1.51
N ALA A 272 11.71 -8.53 2.16
CA ALA A 272 11.61 -9.92 2.58
C ALA A 272 10.92 -10.72 1.47
N PHE A 273 11.46 -11.88 1.08
CA PHE A 273 10.95 -12.65 -0.05
C PHE A 273 11.25 -14.14 0.07
N SER A 274 10.47 -14.98 -0.59
CA SER A 274 10.73 -16.39 -0.85
C SER A 274 10.93 -16.63 -2.35
N LEU A 275 11.41 -17.81 -2.70
CA LEU A 275 11.68 -18.23 -4.07
C LEU A 275 10.90 -19.50 -4.38
N ALA A 276 10.34 -19.63 -5.58
CA ALA A 276 9.65 -20.84 -6.05
C ALA A 276 10.57 -22.06 -6.15
N SER A 277 11.88 -21.83 -6.16
CA SER A 277 12.87 -22.91 -6.29
C SER A 277 14.06 -22.72 -5.35
N GLY A 278 14.47 -23.81 -4.71
CA GLY A 278 15.70 -23.81 -3.90
C GLY A 278 16.95 -23.62 -4.73
N ILE A 279 17.95 -22.94 -4.19
CA ILE A 279 19.25 -22.69 -4.82
C ILE A 279 20.40 -22.79 -3.81
N PHE A 280 21.62 -22.96 -4.29
CA PHE A 280 22.81 -22.85 -3.45
C PHE A 280 23.30 -21.40 -3.42
N SER A 281 23.54 -20.90 -2.21
CA SER A 281 24.17 -19.61 -1.97
C SER A 281 25.65 -19.80 -1.61
N THR A 282 26.53 -19.03 -2.24
CA THR A 282 27.98 -19.05 -1.92
C THR A 282 28.28 -18.47 -0.53
N THR A 283 27.38 -17.70 0.03
CA THR A 283 27.54 -17.04 1.35
C THR A 283 26.71 -17.68 2.45
N LEU A 284 25.51 -18.21 2.13
CA LEU A 284 24.52 -18.69 3.10
C LEU A 284 24.34 -20.22 3.08
N GLY A 285 24.97 -20.92 2.09
CA GLY A 285 24.80 -22.35 1.88
C GLY A 285 23.49 -22.69 1.15
N PRO A 286 22.95 -23.91 1.32
CA PRO A 286 21.70 -24.28 0.67
C PRO A 286 20.53 -23.38 1.13
N LEU A 287 19.80 -22.84 0.17
CA LEU A 287 18.55 -22.11 0.37
C LEU A 287 17.39 -22.96 -0.15
N GLN A 288 16.34 -23.06 0.64
CA GLN A 288 15.14 -23.81 0.31
C GLN A 288 14.04 -22.86 -0.16
N HIS A 289 13.04 -23.36 -0.90
CA HIS A 289 11.95 -22.51 -1.39
C HIS A 289 11.04 -21.99 -0.26
N GLY A 290 11.01 -22.66 0.89
CA GLY A 290 10.28 -22.17 2.06
C GLY A 290 11.08 -21.22 2.97
N ASP A 291 12.33 -20.86 2.62
CA ASP A 291 13.14 -19.92 3.40
C ASP A 291 12.71 -18.47 3.12
N LEU A 292 12.45 -17.68 4.15
CA LEU A 292 12.24 -16.25 4.04
C LEU A 292 13.59 -15.53 4.01
N LEU A 293 13.91 -14.95 2.87
CA LEU A 293 15.17 -14.28 2.54
C LEU A 293 15.04 -12.75 2.62
N SER A 294 16.16 -12.06 2.52
CA SER A 294 16.24 -10.60 2.55
C SER A 294 17.18 -10.06 1.49
N THR A 295 16.79 -8.94 0.86
CA THR A 295 17.67 -8.16 -0.02
C THR A 295 18.92 -7.61 0.69
N GLN A 296 19.01 -7.72 2.01
CA GLN A 296 20.25 -7.42 2.76
C GLN A 296 21.23 -8.60 2.84
N GLY A 297 20.98 -9.70 2.11
CA GLY A 297 21.88 -10.85 2.05
C GLY A 297 21.84 -11.73 3.30
N ARG A 298 20.70 -11.88 3.93
CA ARG A 298 20.48 -12.72 5.11
C ARG A 298 19.23 -13.58 4.97
N ILE A 299 19.17 -14.63 5.75
CA ILE A 299 17.95 -15.42 5.97
C ILE A 299 17.23 -14.80 7.15
N ILE A 300 15.99 -14.36 6.93
CA ILE A 300 15.12 -13.82 8.01
C ILE A 300 14.63 -14.97 8.88
N ARG A 301 14.10 -16.04 8.23
CA ARG A 301 13.65 -17.28 8.89
C ARG A 301 13.86 -18.45 7.95
N ARG A 302 14.32 -19.58 8.47
CA ARG A 302 14.26 -20.85 7.74
C ARG A 302 12.85 -21.41 7.75
N ASN A 303 12.47 -22.17 6.73
CA ASN A 303 11.17 -22.85 6.69
C ASN A 303 10.92 -23.67 7.97
N GLN A 304 11.94 -24.40 8.42
CA GLN A 304 11.86 -25.17 9.66
C GLN A 304 11.60 -24.33 10.92
N ASP A 305 12.13 -23.10 10.96
CA ASP A 305 11.94 -22.18 12.09
C ASP A 305 10.52 -21.57 12.08
N LEU A 306 9.96 -21.32 10.88
CA LEU A 306 8.56 -20.89 10.72
C LEU A 306 7.58 -21.94 11.25
N LEU A 307 7.91 -23.21 11.01
CA LEU A 307 7.09 -24.37 11.38
C LEU A 307 7.40 -24.94 12.76
N ALA A 308 8.42 -24.44 13.46
CA ALA A 308 8.91 -25.05 14.71
C ALA A 308 7.82 -25.20 15.78
N ALA A 309 6.95 -24.19 15.93
CA ALA A 309 5.86 -24.23 16.90
C ALA A 309 4.76 -25.24 16.56
N PHE A 310 4.63 -25.65 15.30
CA PHE A 310 3.67 -26.66 14.86
C PHE A 310 4.15 -28.12 15.08
N MET A 311 5.47 -28.30 15.30
CA MET A 311 6.06 -29.63 15.48
C MET A 311 5.70 -30.58 14.32
N THR A 312 5.98 -30.13 13.09
CA THR A 312 5.58 -30.82 11.85
C THR A 312 6.22 -32.20 11.70
N GLU A 313 5.56 -33.10 10.99
CA GLU A 313 6.04 -34.44 10.69
C GLU A 313 5.93 -34.76 9.20
N PRO A 314 7.08 -35.04 8.51
CA PRO A 314 8.44 -35.07 9.06
C PRO A 314 9.00 -33.65 9.31
N ALA A 315 9.79 -33.49 10.38
CA ALA A 315 10.32 -32.21 10.83
C ALA A 315 11.36 -31.58 9.90
N THR A 316 11.84 -32.32 8.91
CA THR A 316 12.94 -31.90 8.01
C THR A 316 12.45 -31.54 6.60
N ASN A 317 11.16 -31.67 6.33
CA ASN A 317 10.65 -31.29 5.01
C ASN A 317 10.60 -29.78 4.87
N ASP A 318 11.04 -29.32 3.73
CA ASP A 318 10.71 -28.00 3.21
C ASP A 318 9.34 -28.09 2.56
N VAL A 319 8.40 -27.29 3.02
CA VAL A 319 7.00 -27.31 2.55
C VAL A 319 6.63 -26.08 1.74
N GLY A 320 7.63 -25.22 1.42
CA GLY A 320 7.43 -23.98 0.69
C GLY A 320 6.93 -22.82 1.57
N LEU A 321 6.92 -21.65 0.98
CA LEU A 321 6.42 -20.40 1.57
C LEU A 321 5.79 -19.57 0.45
N ASP A 322 4.46 -19.64 0.30
CA ASP A 322 3.74 -19.05 -0.83
C ASP A 322 3.22 -17.64 -0.52
N ALA A 323 2.91 -17.33 0.73
CA ALA A 323 2.52 -15.99 1.13
C ALA A 323 3.18 -15.60 2.45
N VAL A 324 3.44 -14.30 2.64
CA VAL A 324 4.06 -13.80 3.87
C VAL A 324 3.54 -12.42 4.25
N HIS A 325 3.36 -12.21 5.56
CA HIS A 325 3.15 -10.89 6.16
C HIS A 325 3.86 -10.81 7.51
N VAL A 326 4.84 -9.91 7.62
CA VAL A 326 5.68 -9.75 8.81
C VAL A 326 5.10 -8.67 9.70
N LEU A 327 4.67 -9.07 10.90
CA LEU A 327 4.12 -8.16 11.89
C LEU A 327 5.23 -7.38 12.62
N ASP A 328 4.93 -6.16 13.04
CA ASP A 328 5.88 -5.30 13.80
C ASP A 328 6.37 -5.97 15.09
N GLY A 329 5.61 -6.90 15.66
CA GLY A 329 5.97 -7.70 16.83
C GLY A 329 6.96 -8.84 16.55
N GLY A 330 7.32 -9.08 15.28
CA GLY A 330 8.24 -10.14 14.86
C GLY A 330 7.59 -11.50 14.62
N ASP A 331 6.28 -11.65 14.84
CA ASP A 331 5.51 -12.81 14.37
C ASP A 331 5.34 -12.71 12.85
N ILE A 332 5.32 -13.86 12.18
CA ILE A 332 5.20 -13.98 10.73
C ILE A 332 3.93 -14.76 10.42
N LEU A 333 3.07 -14.14 9.65
CA LEU A 333 1.89 -14.78 9.08
C LEU A 333 2.25 -15.29 7.69
N PHE A 334 1.88 -16.52 7.36
CA PHE A 334 2.35 -17.17 6.13
C PHE A 334 1.43 -18.32 5.68
N SER A 335 1.60 -18.76 4.45
CA SER A 335 1.07 -20.00 3.88
C SER A 335 2.21 -20.94 3.48
N ILE A 336 1.86 -22.16 3.13
CA ILE A 336 2.79 -23.22 2.73
C ILE A 336 2.35 -23.84 1.39
N ALA A 337 3.31 -24.16 0.50
CA ALA A 337 3.02 -24.80 -0.79
C ALA A 337 2.54 -26.25 -0.65
N THR A 338 2.90 -26.94 0.40
CA THR A 338 2.64 -28.38 0.56
C THR A 338 2.06 -28.71 1.93
N ASN A 339 0.97 -29.47 1.94
CA ASN A 339 0.34 -29.93 3.17
C ASN A 339 1.30 -30.70 4.09
N VAL A 340 1.25 -30.44 5.39
CA VAL A 340 2.09 -31.11 6.39
C VAL A 340 1.31 -31.38 7.68
N PHE A 341 1.59 -32.49 8.35
CA PHE A 341 0.93 -32.83 9.63
C PHE A 341 1.59 -32.06 10.79
N SER A 342 0.79 -31.42 11.61
CA SER A 342 1.19 -30.77 12.86
C SER A 342 0.89 -31.68 14.04
N LYS A 343 1.94 -32.10 14.77
CA LYS A 343 1.76 -32.84 16.03
C LYS A 343 1.18 -31.96 17.13
N GLN A 344 1.55 -30.68 17.15
CA GLN A 344 1.08 -29.75 18.17
C GLN A 344 -0.44 -29.53 18.06
N LEU A 345 -0.99 -29.41 16.84
CA LEU A 345 -2.42 -29.23 16.62
C LEU A 345 -3.17 -30.57 16.44
N ASN A 346 -2.44 -31.68 16.25
CA ASN A 346 -2.96 -32.99 15.87
C ASN A 346 -3.86 -32.90 14.61
N ALA A 347 -3.43 -32.13 13.64
CA ALA A 347 -4.16 -31.83 12.40
C ALA A 347 -3.18 -31.61 11.24
N THR A 348 -3.68 -31.74 10.00
CA THR A 348 -2.94 -31.35 8.81
C THR A 348 -3.04 -29.84 8.64
N LEU A 349 -1.91 -29.17 8.42
CA LEU A 349 -1.83 -27.82 7.90
C LEU A 349 -2.01 -27.91 6.39
N HIS A 350 -2.95 -27.17 5.86
CA HIS A 350 -3.26 -27.17 4.44
C HIS A 350 -2.61 -25.98 3.74
N ARG A 351 -2.32 -26.10 2.45
CA ARG A 351 -1.68 -25.05 1.65
C ARG A 351 -2.50 -23.75 1.57
N GLY A 352 -3.81 -23.84 1.73
CA GLY A 352 -4.69 -22.66 1.78
C GLY A 352 -4.89 -22.07 3.18
N ASP A 353 -4.22 -22.59 4.21
CA ASP A 353 -4.33 -22.05 5.57
C ASP A 353 -3.41 -20.85 5.77
N LEU A 354 -3.91 -19.79 6.37
CA LEU A 354 -3.11 -18.69 6.90
C LEU A 354 -2.60 -19.06 8.29
N LEU A 355 -1.31 -19.26 8.39
CA LEU A 355 -0.59 -19.71 9.58
C LEU A 355 0.12 -18.56 10.28
N SER A 356 0.38 -18.70 11.59
CA SER A 356 1.25 -17.82 12.36
C SER A 356 2.45 -18.61 12.86
N SER A 357 3.66 -18.01 12.79
CA SER A 357 4.88 -18.61 13.34
C SER A 357 4.81 -18.87 14.85
N ALA A 358 3.81 -18.34 15.53
CA ALA A 358 3.46 -18.68 16.92
C ALA A 358 2.79 -20.07 17.08
N GLY A 359 2.52 -20.80 15.99
CA GLY A 359 1.98 -22.17 16.01
C GLY A 359 0.45 -22.24 16.00
N THR A 360 -0.22 -21.30 15.35
CA THR A 360 -1.69 -21.27 15.23
C THR A 360 -2.13 -21.13 13.78
N ILE A 361 -3.27 -21.71 13.43
CA ILE A 361 -3.98 -21.42 12.19
C ILE A 361 -4.83 -20.18 12.43
N LEU A 362 -4.51 -19.07 11.77
CA LEU A 362 -5.26 -17.82 11.92
C LEU A 362 -6.58 -17.88 11.15
N ARG A 363 -6.53 -18.40 9.93
CA ARG A 363 -7.69 -18.67 9.05
C ARG A 363 -7.42 -19.93 8.26
N SER A 364 -8.41 -20.83 8.17
CA SER A 364 -8.36 -21.90 7.17
C SER A 364 -8.76 -21.38 5.79
N ASN A 365 -8.41 -22.10 4.73
CA ASN A 365 -8.86 -21.79 3.37
C ASN A 365 -10.39 -21.61 3.29
N GLN A 366 -11.14 -22.48 3.94
CA GLN A 366 -12.59 -22.38 3.99
C GLN A 366 -13.08 -21.12 4.72
N GLN A 367 -12.34 -20.62 5.71
CA GLN A 367 -12.68 -19.38 6.40
C GLN A 367 -12.36 -18.15 5.55
N LEU A 368 -11.27 -18.17 4.77
CA LEU A 368 -10.95 -17.11 3.80
C LEU A 368 -12.02 -17.01 2.72
N LEU A 369 -12.52 -18.16 2.26
CA LEU A 369 -13.55 -18.25 1.22
C LEU A 369 -14.99 -18.27 1.76
N ALA A 370 -15.22 -18.04 3.06
CA ALA A 370 -16.52 -18.21 3.70
C ALA A 370 -17.64 -17.33 3.12
N ARG A 371 -17.29 -16.21 2.48
CA ARG A 371 -18.25 -15.31 1.82
C ARG A 371 -18.34 -15.51 0.32
N PHE A 372 -17.49 -16.34 -0.25
CA PHE A 372 -17.61 -16.87 -1.61
C PHE A 372 -18.50 -18.10 -1.61
N HIS A 373 -18.96 -18.48 -2.79
CA HIS A 373 -19.85 -19.63 -2.98
C HIS A 373 -19.23 -20.63 -3.98
N PRO A 374 -18.02 -21.16 -3.68
CA PRO A 374 -17.37 -22.08 -4.59
C PRO A 374 -18.24 -23.34 -4.78
N THR A 375 -18.32 -23.84 -6.00
CA THR A 375 -19.11 -25.05 -6.33
C THR A 375 -18.62 -26.28 -5.59
N ASN A 376 -17.32 -26.31 -5.24
CA ASN A 376 -16.74 -27.30 -4.35
C ASN A 376 -16.22 -26.63 -3.07
N ALA A 377 -17.11 -26.41 -2.11
CA ALA A 377 -16.83 -25.69 -0.87
C ALA A 377 -15.85 -26.43 0.08
N THR A 378 -15.53 -27.69 -0.17
CA THR A 378 -14.62 -28.50 0.66
C THR A 378 -13.20 -28.59 0.09
N SER A 379 -12.98 -28.11 -1.13
CA SER A 379 -11.64 -28.08 -1.73
C SER A 379 -10.76 -27.04 -1.03
N ASP A 380 -9.47 -27.36 -0.98
CA ASP A 380 -8.42 -26.43 -0.65
C ASP A 380 -7.89 -25.85 -1.97
N TYR A 381 -8.00 -24.54 -2.13
CA TYR A 381 -7.59 -23.82 -3.35
C TYR A 381 -6.20 -23.19 -3.25
N GLY A 382 -5.50 -23.40 -2.11
CA GLY A 382 -4.23 -22.75 -1.83
C GLY A 382 -4.38 -21.30 -1.37
N LEU A 383 -3.33 -20.73 -0.83
CA LEU A 383 -3.19 -19.31 -0.47
C LEU A 383 -1.83 -18.83 -0.99
N ASP A 384 -1.84 -18.02 -2.04
CA ASP A 384 -0.69 -17.75 -2.89
C ASP A 384 -0.11 -16.36 -2.65
N ALA A 385 -0.94 -15.31 -2.60
CA ALA A 385 -0.54 -13.96 -2.23
C ALA A 385 -1.33 -13.47 -1.03
N LEU A 386 -0.76 -12.54 -0.24
CA LEU A 386 -1.37 -12.09 1.01
C LEU A 386 -1.08 -10.61 1.29
N TYR A 387 -2.12 -9.86 1.67
CA TYR A 387 -1.98 -8.58 2.34
C TYR A 387 -3.06 -8.41 3.41
N ILE A 388 -2.68 -8.01 4.63
CA ILE A 388 -3.61 -7.82 5.74
C ILE A 388 -3.73 -6.32 6.06
N TRP A 389 -4.95 -5.81 5.93
CA TRP A 389 -5.25 -4.42 6.24
C TRP A 389 -5.30 -4.17 7.76
N PRO A 390 -5.02 -2.96 8.22
CA PRO A 390 -5.19 -2.60 9.64
C PRO A 390 -6.62 -2.81 10.16
N SER A 391 -7.62 -2.81 9.28
CA SER A 391 -9.02 -3.13 9.59
C SER A 391 -9.26 -4.62 9.88
N GLY A 392 -8.28 -5.49 9.59
CA GLY A 392 -8.39 -6.94 9.66
C GLY A 392 -8.95 -7.60 8.39
N GLU A 393 -9.29 -6.84 7.35
CA GLU A 393 -9.62 -7.38 6.04
C GLU A 393 -8.39 -8.00 5.41
N ILE A 394 -8.54 -9.16 4.76
CA ILE A 394 -7.46 -9.90 4.13
C ILE A 394 -7.66 -9.87 2.60
N TRP A 395 -6.68 -9.34 1.88
CA TRP A 395 -6.58 -9.48 0.44
C TRP A 395 -5.66 -10.65 0.11
N PHE A 396 -6.07 -11.50 -0.81
CA PHE A 396 -5.35 -12.73 -1.13
C PHE A 396 -5.63 -13.22 -2.56
N SER A 397 -4.75 -14.07 -3.08
CA SER A 397 -5.01 -14.92 -4.25
C SER A 397 -5.08 -16.38 -3.84
N THR A 398 -5.51 -17.22 -4.78
CA THR A 398 -5.53 -18.67 -4.61
C THR A 398 -4.65 -19.34 -5.65
N GLU A 399 -3.92 -20.38 -5.30
CA GLU A 399 -3.07 -21.16 -6.21
C GLU A 399 -3.89 -21.84 -7.34
N ASP A 400 -5.09 -22.32 -6.99
CA ASP A 400 -6.03 -22.90 -7.95
C ASP A 400 -7.25 -21.99 -8.13
N GLY A 401 -7.66 -21.73 -9.38
CA GLY A 401 -8.92 -21.06 -9.67
C GLY A 401 -10.13 -21.92 -9.29
N PHE A 402 -11.28 -21.28 -9.07
CA PHE A 402 -12.53 -21.98 -8.76
C PHE A 402 -13.74 -21.35 -9.47
N GLN A 403 -14.83 -22.14 -9.54
CA GLN A 403 -16.11 -21.64 -10.03
C GLN A 403 -16.97 -21.21 -8.85
N ASP A 404 -17.25 -19.89 -8.77
CA ASP A 404 -18.18 -19.32 -7.81
C ASP A 404 -19.60 -19.25 -8.38
N GLN A 405 -20.62 -19.52 -7.56
CA GLN A 405 -22.03 -19.57 -8.01
C GLN A 405 -22.60 -18.17 -8.30
N VAL A 406 -22.01 -17.11 -7.76
CA VAL A 406 -22.46 -15.72 -7.90
C VAL A 406 -21.54 -14.96 -8.84
N LEU A 407 -20.22 -15.05 -8.63
CA LEU A 407 -19.21 -14.28 -9.34
C LEU A 407 -18.75 -14.95 -10.66
N GLY A 408 -19.14 -16.22 -10.89
CA GLY A 408 -18.68 -17.00 -12.03
C GLY A 408 -17.27 -17.56 -11.83
N ALA A 409 -16.46 -17.62 -12.88
CA ALA A 409 -15.09 -18.09 -12.79
C ALA A 409 -14.23 -17.09 -12.01
N VAL A 410 -13.55 -17.61 -10.96
CA VAL A 410 -12.48 -16.94 -10.21
C VAL A 410 -11.18 -17.62 -10.59
N LEU A 411 -10.22 -16.86 -11.09
CA LEU A 411 -8.95 -17.37 -11.62
C LEU A 411 -7.87 -17.30 -10.53
N ALA A 412 -6.80 -18.06 -10.68
CA ALA A 412 -5.69 -18.10 -9.74
C ALA A 412 -5.03 -16.73 -9.54
N GLY A 413 -4.90 -15.93 -10.61
CA GLY A 413 -4.32 -14.58 -10.55
C GLY A 413 -5.30 -13.48 -10.13
N ASP A 414 -6.57 -13.79 -9.81
CA ASP A 414 -7.49 -12.77 -9.31
C ASP A 414 -7.17 -12.41 -7.86
N LEU A 415 -7.10 -11.12 -7.57
CA LEU A 415 -6.96 -10.62 -6.20
C LEU A 415 -8.33 -10.58 -5.53
N LEU A 416 -8.48 -11.28 -4.43
CA LEU A 416 -9.72 -11.49 -3.69
C LEU A 416 -9.67 -10.80 -2.32
N SER A 417 -10.84 -10.57 -1.73
CA SER A 417 -10.99 -10.16 -0.33
C SER A 417 -11.78 -11.21 0.47
N ASP A 418 -11.37 -11.49 1.71
CA ASP A 418 -12.11 -12.35 2.64
C ASP A 418 -13.53 -11.81 2.95
N GLN A 419 -13.83 -10.58 2.48
CA GLN A 419 -15.16 -9.98 2.51
C GLN A 419 -16.07 -10.46 1.37
N GLY A 420 -15.58 -11.35 0.47
CA GLY A 420 -16.36 -12.04 -0.57
C GLY A 420 -16.52 -11.25 -1.87
N TYR A 421 -15.55 -10.47 -2.26
CA TYR A 421 -15.53 -9.76 -3.54
C TYR A 421 -14.17 -9.87 -4.23
N ILE A 422 -14.17 -9.63 -5.53
CA ILE A 422 -12.95 -9.52 -6.33
C ILE A 422 -12.46 -8.08 -6.22
N VAL A 423 -11.22 -7.92 -5.79
CA VAL A 423 -10.54 -6.63 -5.69
C VAL A 423 -10.09 -6.17 -7.07
N PHE A 424 -9.37 -7.07 -7.79
CA PHE A 424 -8.96 -6.92 -9.19
C PHE A 424 -8.93 -8.27 -9.88
N ARG A 425 -9.32 -8.29 -11.14
CA ARG A 425 -8.99 -9.42 -12.02
C ARG A 425 -7.51 -9.39 -12.39
N ASN A 426 -6.91 -10.54 -12.66
CA ASN A 426 -5.49 -10.64 -13.03
C ASN A 426 -5.12 -9.69 -14.18
N LEU A 427 -5.88 -9.71 -15.28
CA LEU A 427 -5.63 -8.84 -16.44
C LEU A 427 -5.82 -7.34 -16.14
N GLU A 428 -6.56 -6.97 -15.09
CA GLU A 428 -6.68 -5.57 -14.66
C GLU A 428 -5.41 -5.10 -13.96
N LEU A 429 -4.80 -5.96 -13.13
CA LEU A 429 -3.49 -5.70 -12.52
C LEU A 429 -2.40 -5.50 -13.58
N LEU A 430 -2.48 -6.27 -14.67
CA LEU A 430 -1.52 -6.24 -15.78
C LEU A 430 -1.89 -5.22 -16.89
N SER A 431 -2.97 -4.45 -16.74
CA SER A 431 -3.49 -3.56 -17.79
C SER A 431 -2.47 -2.55 -18.31
N THR A 432 -1.58 -2.05 -17.46
CA THR A 432 -0.52 -1.09 -17.82
C THR A 432 0.64 -1.75 -18.60
N PHE A 433 0.85 -3.05 -18.44
CA PHE A 433 1.82 -3.82 -19.20
C PHE A 433 1.25 -4.29 -20.55
N ALA A 434 -0.06 -4.53 -20.61
CA ALA A 434 -0.78 -5.05 -21.78
C ALA A 434 -0.06 -6.26 -22.41
N PRO A 435 0.00 -7.43 -21.72
CA PRO A 435 0.68 -8.62 -22.22
C PRO A 435 0.27 -8.99 -23.65
N LYS A 436 1.22 -9.43 -24.47
CA LYS A 436 0.96 -9.90 -25.86
C LYS A 436 0.43 -11.31 -25.91
N GLU A 437 0.76 -12.09 -24.91
CA GLU A 437 0.26 -13.45 -24.76
C GLU A 437 -1.26 -13.41 -24.50
N THR A 438 -1.95 -14.48 -24.88
CA THR A 438 -3.40 -14.58 -24.79
C THR A 438 -3.92 -15.47 -23.65
N PRO A 439 -3.16 -15.90 -22.63
CA PRO A 439 -3.76 -16.58 -21.49
C PRO A 439 -4.74 -15.62 -20.78
N MET A 440 -5.77 -16.18 -20.19
CA MET A 440 -6.73 -15.40 -19.38
C MET A 440 -6.20 -15.10 -17.98
N ASP A 441 -5.08 -15.71 -17.60
CA ASP A 441 -4.51 -15.68 -16.26
C ASP A 441 -3.00 -15.92 -16.29
N PHE A 442 -2.24 -15.10 -15.57
CA PHE A 442 -0.79 -15.22 -15.38
C PHE A 442 -0.41 -15.67 -13.96
N GLY A 443 -1.40 -15.92 -13.09
CA GLY A 443 -1.21 -16.13 -11.66
C GLY A 443 -0.92 -14.85 -10.90
N LEU A 444 -0.93 -14.95 -9.58
CA LEU A 444 -0.60 -13.86 -8.64
C LEU A 444 0.08 -14.48 -7.41
N ASP A 445 1.42 -14.54 -7.40
CA ASP A 445 2.22 -15.24 -6.40
C ASP A 445 2.56 -14.39 -5.17
N ALA A 446 2.88 -13.13 -5.36
CA ALA A 446 3.25 -12.24 -4.26
C ALA A 446 2.46 -10.94 -4.33
N LEU A 447 2.21 -10.32 -3.18
CA LEU A 447 1.45 -9.07 -3.08
C LEU A 447 2.00 -8.16 -2.00
N TYR A 448 2.19 -6.88 -2.33
CA TYR A 448 2.42 -5.80 -1.38
C TYR A 448 1.59 -4.57 -1.73
N VAL A 449 0.91 -3.97 -0.75
CA VAL A 449 0.06 -2.79 -0.94
C VAL A 449 0.73 -1.55 -0.38
N VAL A 450 0.98 -0.56 -1.22
CA VAL A 450 1.42 0.77 -0.78
C VAL A 450 0.20 1.60 -0.42
N THR A 451 0.07 1.97 0.85
CA THR A 451 -1.14 2.63 1.37
C THR A 451 -0.83 3.79 2.30
N ASP A 452 -1.77 4.75 2.38
CA ASP A 452 -1.78 5.82 3.40
C ASP A 452 -2.43 5.37 4.72
N ALA A 453 -3.02 4.17 4.78
CA ALA A 453 -3.76 3.69 5.96
C ALA A 453 -2.86 3.39 7.18
N THR A 454 -1.55 3.33 7.00
CA THR A 454 -0.56 3.16 8.08
C THR A 454 0.30 4.41 8.23
N PRO A 455 -0.17 5.47 8.88
CA PRO A 455 0.57 6.72 8.99
C PRO A 455 1.83 6.55 9.86
N LEU A 456 2.94 7.12 9.41
CA LEU A 456 4.22 7.10 10.11
C LEU A 456 4.45 8.41 10.88
N ALA A 457 4.87 8.28 12.13
CA ALA A 457 5.00 9.42 13.05
C ALA A 457 6.24 10.29 12.78
N GLN A 458 7.28 9.75 12.16
CA GLN A 458 8.57 10.42 11.99
C GLN A 458 8.86 10.67 10.51
N ALA A 459 9.31 11.88 10.19
CA ALA A 459 9.79 12.20 8.84
C ALA A 459 11.16 11.53 8.58
N PRO A 460 11.42 11.06 7.35
CA PRO A 460 12.71 10.51 6.98
C PRO A 460 13.81 11.59 7.02
N GLN A 461 15.03 11.16 7.38
CA GLN A 461 16.21 12.02 7.39
C GLN A 461 16.93 11.91 6.05
N LEU A 462 17.05 13.02 5.31
CA LEU A 462 17.67 13.08 3.99
C LEU A 462 19.07 13.67 4.07
N THR A 463 20.04 13.00 3.45
CA THR A 463 21.41 13.48 3.20
C THR A 463 21.60 13.65 1.70
N ILE A 464 22.18 14.77 1.28
CA ILE A 464 22.44 15.07 -0.13
C ILE A 464 23.96 15.22 -0.33
N GLN A 465 24.50 14.46 -1.29
CA GLN A 465 25.90 14.51 -1.69
C GLN A 465 26.00 14.90 -3.18
N GLY A 466 26.66 16.01 -3.46
CA GLY A 466 26.83 16.48 -4.84
C GLY A 466 28.09 15.98 -5.49
N ASN A 467 28.00 15.31 -6.65
CA ASN A 467 29.14 14.99 -7.50
C ASN A 467 29.19 15.95 -8.70
N ARG A 468 30.07 16.94 -8.64
CA ARG A 468 30.20 17.96 -9.68
C ARG A 468 30.75 17.41 -11.00
N SER A 469 31.53 16.33 -10.97
CA SER A 469 32.13 15.75 -12.19
C SER A 469 31.08 15.03 -13.05
N THR A 470 30.06 14.44 -12.45
CA THR A 470 28.93 13.79 -13.13
C THR A 470 27.69 14.69 -13.19
N GLY A 471 27.68 15.83 -12.49
CA GLY A 471 26.51 16.69 -12.37
C GLY A 471 25.36 16.08 -11.54
N THR A 472 25.63 15.06 -10.74
CA THR A 472 24.63 14.24 -10.05
C THR A 472 24.50 14.63 -8.58
N ALA A 473 23.25 14.70 -8.08
CA ALA A 473 22.96 14.73 -6.65
C ALA A 473 22.59 13.33 -6.18
N HIS A 474 23.40 12.76 -5.28
CA HIS A 474 23.13 11.49 -4.60
C HIS A 474 22.29 11.77 -3.36
N LEU A 475 21.09 11.25 -3.35
CA LEU A 475 20.10 11.39 -2.28
C LEU A 475 20.10 10.09 -1.47
N ILE A 476 20.43 10.17 -0.18
CA ILE A 476 20.47 9.02 0.72
C ILE A 476 19.61 9.37 1.93
N TRP A 477 18.74 8.47 2.35
CA TRP A 477 17.87 8.71 3.50
C TRP A 477 17.78 7.54 4.45
N GLN A 478 17.26 7.84 5.64
CA GLN A 478 16.88 6.88 6.65
C GLN A 478 15.47 7.22 7.12
N GLY A 479 14.64 6.21 7.31
CA GLY A 479 13.24 6.39 7.74
C GLY A 479 12.67 5.08 8.27
N GLN A 480 11.49 5.18 8.91
CA GLN A 480 10.74 4.03 9.40
C GLN A 480 9.75 3.50 8.37
N GLY A 481 9.57 4.20 7.24
CA GLY A 481 8.74 3.75 6.14
C GLY A 481 9.25 2.44 5.54
N ARG A 482 8.36 1.73 4.91
CA ARG A 482 8.65 0.49 4.17
C ARG A 482 8.99 0.82 2.72
N VAL A 483 8.37 1.86 2.16
CA VAL A 483 8.65 2.35 0.80
C VAL A 483 8.73 3.87 0.78
N PHE A 484 9.41 4.41 -0.24
CA PHE A 484 9.78 5.82 -0.31
C PHE A 484 9.58 6.40 -1.71
N GLN A 485 9.39 7.73 -1.79
CA GLN A 485 9.37 8.47 -3.04
C GLN A 485 10.11 9.79 -2.88
N VAL A 486 10.99 10.10 -3.81
CA VAL A 486 11.68 11.39 -3.88
C VAL A 486 10.78 12.39 -4.61
N GLY A 487 10.52 13.52 -3.97
CA GLY A 487 9.92 14.69 -4.59
C GLY A 487 10.94 15.82 -4.75
N ARG A 488 10.84 16.59 -5.85
CA ARG A 488 11.70 17.75 -6.12
C ARG A 488 10.87 19.00 -6.37
N ALA A 489 11.39 20.15 -5.92
CA ALA A 489 10.81 21.46 -6.17
C ALA A 489 11.89 22.50 -6.50
N ASP A 490 11.50 23.59 -7.16
CA ASP A 490 12.38 24.74 -7.42
C ASP A 490 12.39 25.72 -6.23
N HIS A 491 11.46 25.58 -5.28
CA HIS A 491 11.35 26.40 -4.07
C HIS A 491 11.16 25.53 -2.82
N VAL A 492 11.64 26.01 -1.67
CA VAL A 492 11.52 25.30 -0.39
C VAL A 492 10.08 25.04 0.04
N THR A 493 9.15 25.90 -0.33
CA THR A 493 7.71 25.75 -0.05
C THR A 493 6.99 24.82 -1.03
N GLY A 494 7.69 24.32 -2.07
CA GLY A 494 7.11 23.48 -3.13
C GLY A 494 6.39 24.28 -4.23
N PRO A 495 5.51 23.65 -5.01
CA PRO A 495 5.06 22.25 -4.91
C PRO A 495 6.17 21.24 -5.25
N PHE A 496 6.22 20.15 -4.47
CA PHE A 496 7.14 19.05 -4.73
C PHE A 496 6.49 18.07 -5.71
N GLN A 497 7.08 17.94 -6.87
CA GLN A 497 6.65 16.95 -7.87
C GLN A 497 7.41 15.64 -7.69
N PRO A 498 6.77 14.48 -7.93
CA PRO A 498 7.47 13.19 -7.91
C PRO A 498 8.65 13.21 -8.87
N LEU A 499 9.84 12.86 -8.38
CA LEU A 499 11.07 12.72 -9.15
C LEU A 499 11.41 11.24 -9.36
N SER A 500 11.20 10.42 -8.34
CA SER A 500 11.32 8.97 -8.44
C SER A 500 9.95 8.29 -8.49
N PRO A 501 9.85 7.05 -8.97
CA PRO A 501 8.74 6.18 -8.61
C PRO A 501 8.74 5.91 -7.09
N ILE A 502 7.72 5.20 -6.58
CA ILE A 502 7.74 4.64 -5.23
C ILE A 502 8.70 3.44 -5.26
N LEU A 503 9.65 3.37 -4.34
CA LEU A 503 10.72 2.36 -4.32
C LEU A 503 11.05 1.93 -2.87
N PRO A 504 11.57 0.72 -2.66
CA PRO A 504 11.99 0.26 -1.34
C PRO A 504 13.40 0.76 -0.98
N ASP A 505 14.18 1.22 -1.96
CA ASP A 505 15.56 1.65 -1.79
C ASP A 505 15.66 2.90 -0.91
N LEU A 506 16.80 3.04 -0.23
CA LEU A 506 17.15 4.19 0.62
C LEU A 506 18.07 5.20 -0.07
N LEU A 507 18.20 5.09 -1.39
CA LEU A 507 19.03 5.96 -2.20
C LEU A 507 18.39 6.25 -3.56
N PHE A 508 18.69 7.40 -4.12
CA PHE A 508 18.28 7.80 -5.48
C PHE A 508 19.25 8.82 -6.05
N ASP A 509 19.56 8.71 -7.34
CA ASP A 509 20.46 9.59 -8.05
C ASP A 509 19.71 10.55 -8.97
N ASP A 510 19.73 11.86 -8.68
CA ASP A 510 19.22 12.90 -9.57
C ASP A 510 20.32 13.34 -10.51
N VAL A 511 20.37 12.68 -11.68
CA VAL A 511 21.43 12.87 -12.69
C VAL A 511 21.23 14.20 -13.42
N GLY A 512 22.32 14.96 -13.60
CA GLY A 512 22.33 16.22 -14.34
C GLY A 512 21.74 17.42 -13.58
N THR A 513 21.28 17.25 -12.34
CA THR A 513 20.65 18.36 -11.59
C THR A 513 21.63 19.47 -11.26
N LEU A 514 22.91 19.15 -10.95
CA LEU A 514 23.94 20.13 -10.60
C LEU A 514 24.47 20.94 -11.81
N THR A 515 24.20 20.48 -13.03
CA THR A 515 24.56 21.18 -14.26
C THR A 515 23.42 22.01 -14.83
N ASN A 516 22.18 21.55 -14.63
CA ASN A 516 20.99 22.10 -15.31
C ASN A 516 20.15 23.03 -14.42
N ARG A 517 20.47 23.12 -13.11
CA ARG A 517 19.69 23.92 -12.15
C ARG A 517 20.60 24.75 -11.25
N SER A 518 20.17 25.98 -10.96
CA SER A 518 20.83 26.84 -9.98
C SER A 518 20.55 26.43 -8.54
N GLN A 519 19.39 25.80 -8.30
CA GLN A 519 18.96 25.27 -7.01
C GLN A 519 17.93 24.15 -7.22
N ALA A 520 17.86 23.23 -6.27
CA ALA A 520 16.82 22.20 -6.18
C ALA A 520 16.52 21.88 -4.71
N TRP A 521 15.27 21.63 -4.41
CA TRP A 521 14.80 21.24 -3.09
C TRP A 521 14.22 19.84 -3.17
N TYR A 522 14.53 18.99 -2.17
CA TYR A 522 14.09 17.61 -2.15
C TYR A 522 13.29 17.31 -0.90
N ARG A 523 12.33 16.43 -1.06
CA ARG A 523 11.53 15.86 0.02
C ARG A 523 11.39 14.36 -0.18
N ILE A 524 11.51 13.58 0.88
CA ILE A 524 11.21 12.15 0.87
C ILE A 524 9.82 11.96 1.45
N SER A 525 8.96 11.32 0.69
CA SER A 525 7.70 10.76 1.18
C SER A 525 7.93 9.29 1.55
N GLN A 526 7.23 8.77 2.55
CA GLN A 526 7.34 7.39 3.00
C GLN A 526 5.96 6.82 3.36
N TRP A 527 5.84 5.52 3.25
CA TRP A 527 4.64 4.73 3.59
C TRP A 527 5.00 3.44 4.31
#